data_936c171ddc973f3d1057c1825f844eeb
#
_entry.id   936c171ddc973f3d1057c1825f844eeb
#
_cell.length_a   1.000
_cell.length_b   1.000
_cell.length_c   1.000
_cell.angle_alpha   90.00
_cell.angle_beta   90.00
_cell.angle_gamma   90.00
#
_symmetry.space_group_name_H-M   'P 1'
#
loop_
_entity.id
_entity.type
_entity.pdbx_description
1 polymer ?
#
loop_
_entity_poly.entity_id
_entity_poly.type
_entity_poly.pdbx_seq_one_letter_code
_entity_poly.pdbx_strand_id
1 'polypeptide(L)'
;MTEQEREDKLHAWFDMWLRQTDDGILELFVPDAVYVESWGPEYHGVDAIRHWFMEWNTRGRVLTWDIKQFFHKENQTVVEWYFKNAMNDGRVEEFDGLSLVRWNSAGQIARLQEFGCN
;
A
#
# COMPACT_ATOMS: atom_id res chain seq x y z
N MET A 1 11.26 -5.97 -15.31
CA MET A 1 9.91 -6.23 -14.77
C MET A 1 8.86 -5.61 -15.68
N THR A 2 7.83 -6.37 -16.02
CA THR A 2 6.74 -5.90 -16.88
C THR A 2 5.75 -5.04 -16.08
N GLU A 3 4.92 -4.28 -16.82
CA GLU A 3 3.83 -3.51 -16.18
C GLU A 3 2.85 -4.45 -15.49
N GLN A 4 2.55 -5.61 -16.11
CA GLN A 4 1.66 -6.59 -15.50
C GLN A 4 2.21 -7.12 -14.18
N GLU A 5 3.52 -7.36 -14.08
CA GLU A 5 4.14 -7.79 -12.83
C GLU A 5 4.03 -6.74 -11.74
N ARG A 6 4.16 -5.45 -12.09
CA ARG A 6 3.96 -4.34 -11.16
C ARG A 6 2.51 -4.32 -10.65
N GLU A 7 1.56 -4.46 -11.55
CA GLU A 7 0.13 -4.46 -11.20
C GLU A 7 -0.21 -5.63 -10.28
N ASP A 8 0.31 -6.82 -10.60
CA ASP A 8 0.10 -8.01 -9.77
C ASP A 8 0.64 -7.83 -8.36
N LYS A 9 1.79 -7.18 -8.21
CA LYS A 9 2.39 -6.91 -6.91
C LYS A 9 1.57 -5.92 -6.09
N LEU A 10 0.98 -4.91 -6.73
CA LEU A 10 0.13 -3.95 -6.05
C LEU A 10 -1.21 -4.59 -5.66
N HIS A 11 -1.78 -5.45 -6.50
CA HIS A 11 -2.93 -6.27 -6.10
C HIS A 11 -2.60 -7.12 -4.88
N ALA A 12 -1.42 -7.75 -4.86
CA ALA A 12 -0.98 -8.56 -3.72
C ALA A 12 -0.85 -7.74 -2.44
N TRP A 13 -0.32 -6.51 -2.54
CA TRP A 13 -0.20 -5.59 -1.41
C TRP A 13 -1.58 -5.25 -0.82
N PHE A 14 -2.53 -4.86 -1.65
CA PHE A 14 -3.88 -4.54 -1.20
C PHE A 14 -4.58 -5.77 -0.62
N ASP A 15 -4.36 -6.94 -1.22
CA ASP A 15 -4.90 -8.20 -0.72
C ASP A 15 -4.39 -8.56 0.68
N MET A 16 -3.13 -8.27 1.00
CA MET A 16 -2.61 -8.48 2.35
C MET A 16 -3.43 -7.73 3.39
N TRP A 17 -3.82 -6.48 3.09
CA TRP A 17 -4.67 -5.68 3.97
C TRP A 17 -6.07 -6.27 4.09
N LEU A 18 -6.67 -6.68 2.98
CA LEU A 18 -8.01 -7.26 2.97
C LEU A 18 -8.07 -8.59 3.75
N ARG A 19 -7.01 -9.39 3.67
CA ARG A 19 -6.90 -10.69 4.38
C ARG A 19 -6.28 -10.56 5.77
N GLN A 20 -5.75 -9.41 6.11
CA GLN A 20 -5.02 -9.16 7.38
C GLN A 20 -3.81 -10.10 7.54
N THR A 21 -3.07 -10.35 6.45
CA THR A 21 -1.91 -11.27 6.41
C THR A 21 -0.72 -10.56 5.80
N ASP A 22 0.43 -10.59 6.50
CA ASP A 22 1.66 -9.91 6.07
C ASP A 22 2.64 -10.85 5.34
N ASP A 23 2.14 -11.81 4.60
CA ASP A 23 2.91 -12.93 4.05
C ASP A 23 3.80 -12.57 2.85
N GLY A 24 3.87 -11.32 2.44
CA GLY A 24 4.68 -10.90 1.30
C GLY A 24 5.41 -9.57 1.47
N ILE A 25 5.37 -8.95 2.64
CA ILE A 25 5.92 -7.60 2.84
C ILE A 25 7.44 -7.57 2.60
N LEU A 26 8.17 -8.55 3.14
CA LEU A 26 9.63 -8.58 3.05
C LEU A 26 10.14 -8.79 1.62
N GLU A 27 9.36 -9.45 0.77
CA GLU A 27 9.71 -9.67 -0.64
C GLU A 27 9.26 -8.49 -1.51
N LEU A 28 8.23 -7.78 -1.11
CA LEU A 28 7.63 -6.70 -1.90
C LEU A 28 8.43 -5.40 -1.80
N PHE A 29 8.92 -5.06 -0.62
CA PHE A 29 9.62 -3.81 -0.34
C PHE A 29 11.11 -4.02 -0.18
N VAL A 30 11.93 -3.05 -0.61
CA VAL A 30 13.37 -3.06 -0.32
C VAL A 30 13.59 -2.86 1.18
N PRO A 31 14.74 -3.29 1.75
CA PRO A 31 14.98 -3.16 3.20
C PRO A 31 14.86 -1.73 3.74
N ASP A 32 15.25 -0.72 2.97
CA ASP A 32 15.18 0.69 3.37
C ASP A 32 14.02 1.45 2.70
N ALA A 33 12.98 0.76 2.31
CA ALA A 33 11.79 1.37 1.68
C ALA A 33 11.15 2.42 2.57
N VAL A 34 10.53 3.43 1.94
CA VAL A 34 9.77 4.47 2.64
C VAL A 34 8.31 4.37 2.22
N TYR A 35 7.42 4.35 3.19
CA TYR A 35 5.97 4.36 2.98
C TYR A 35 5.39 5.61 3.63
N VAL A 36 4.62 6.39 2.86
CA VAL A 36 4.00 7.62 3.35
C VAL A 36 2.49 7.49 3.23
N GLU A 37 1.79 7.56 4.37
CA GLU A 37 0.33 7.53 4.39
C GLU A 37 -0.28 8.85 3.88
N SER A 38 -1.52 8.78 3.41
CA SER A 38 -2.21 9.92 2.79
C SER A 38 -2.37 11.13 3.72
N TRP A 39 -2.33 10.94 5.02
CA TRP A 39 -2.50 12.02 6.01
C TRP A 39 -1.19 12.43 6.68
N GLY A 40 -0.04 11.90 6.24
CA GLY A 40 1.28 12.39 6.58
C GLY A 40 2.28 11.44 7.23
N PRO A 41 1.89 10.45 8.05
CA PRO A 41 2.85 9.57 8.70
C PRO A 41 3.75 8.85 7.71
N GLU A 42 5.03 8.68 8.10
CA GLU A 42 6.03 8.01 7.29
C GLU A 42 6.61 6.83 8.05
N TYR A 43 6.87 5.76 7.32
CA TYR A 43 7.52 4.56 7.87
C TYR A 43 8.79 4.31 7.08
N HIS A 44 9.93 4.31 7.76
CA HIS A 44 11.24 4.18 7.17
C HIS A 44 11.80 2.78 7.43
N GLY A 45 11.98 2.01 6.36
CA GLY A 45 12.46 0.64 6.40
C GLY A 45 11.33 -0.39 6.41
N VAL A 46 11.61 -1.55 5.84
CA VAL A 46 10.61 -2.62 5.70
C VAL A 46 10.11 -3.13 7.05
N ASP A 47 10.99 -3.12 8.08
CA ASP A 47 10.59 -3.56 9.42
C ASP A 47 9.58 -2.61 10.04
N ALA A 48 9.73 -1.29 9.83
CA ALA A 48 8.77 -0.29 10.30
C ALA A 48 7.44 -0.41 9.55
N ILE A 49 7.48 -0.68 8.25
CA ILE A 49 6.28 -0.90 7.43
C ILE A 49 5.52 -2.12 7.94
N ARG A 50 6.23 -3.21 8.20
CA ARG A 50 5.62 -4.45 8.71
C ARG A 50 5.04 -4.26 10.10
N HIS A 51 5.76 -3.55 10.99
CA HIS A 51 5.27 -3.26 12.34
C HIS A 51 3.99 -2.43 12.29
N TRP A 52 3.95 -1.39 11.45
CA TRP A 52 2.76 -0.58 11.23
C TRP A 52 1.59 -1.43 10.71
N PHE A 53 1.83 -2.28 9.72
CA PHE A 53 0.81 -3.19 9.20
C PHE A 53 0.20 -4.04 10.31
N MET A 54 1.06 -4.70 11.10
CA MET A 54 0.60 -5.58 12.17
C MET A 54 -0.18 -4.82 13.25
N GLU A 55 0.34 -3.68 13.68
CA GLU A 55 -0.26 -2.87 14.72
C GLU A 55 -1.62 -2.29 14.28
N TRP A 56 -1.68 -1.74 13.07
CA TRP A 56 -2.92 -1.18 12.53
C TRP A 56 -4.03 -2.24 12.47
N ASN A 57 -3.70 -3.45 12.06
CA ASN A 57 -4.68 -4.54 11.95
C ASN A 57 -5.15 -5.09 13.30
N THR A 58 -4.54 -4.68 14.41
CA THR A 58 -5.08 -4.95 15.75
C THR A 58 -6.15 -3.94 16.16
N ARG A 59 -6.22 -2.77 15.49
CA ARG A 59 -7.14 -1.68 15.83
C ARG A 59 -8.31 -1.55 14.88
N GLY A 60 -8.24 -2.16 13.72
CA GLY A 60 -9.28 -2.06 12.71
C GLY A 60 -9.04 -3.05 11.57
N ARG A 61 -9.82 -2.87 10.52
CA ARG A 61 -9.70 -3.72 9.33
C ARG A 61 -10.05 -2.94 8.07
N VAL A 62 -9.38 -3.25 6.99
CA VAL A 62 -9.73 -2.75 5.67
C VAL A 62 -10.92 -3.59 5.16
N LEU A 63 -12.01 -2.92 4.83
CA LEU A 63 -13.20 -3.58 4.30
C LEU A 63 -13.15 -3.68 2.78
N THR A 64 -12.67 -2.61 2.14
CA THR A 64 -12.64 -2.50 0.68
C THR A 64 -11.40 -1.70 0.29
N TRP A 65 -10.67 -2.17 -0.71
CA TRP A 65 -9.59 -1.42 -1.32
C TRP A 65 -9.56 -1.80 -2.80
N ASP A 66 -10.38 -1.09 -3.59
CA ASP A 66 -10.60 -1.41 -4.99
C ASP A 66 -9.69 -0.59 -5.88
N ILE A 67 -8.97 -1.27 -6.77
CA ILE A 67 -8.13 -0.63 -7.77
C ILE A 67 -8.99 -0.24 -8.96
N LYS A 68 -8.89 1.02 -9.38
CA LYS A 68 -9.63 1.55 -10.53
C LYS A 68 -8.79 1.47 -11.80
N GLN A 69 -7.54 1.92 -11.75
CA GLN A 69 -6.64 1.89 -12.91
C GLN A 69 -5.19 2.14 -12.49
N PHE A 70 -4.28 1.86 -13.40
CA PHE A 70 -2.84 2.06 -13.23
C PHE A 70 -2.30 2.96 -14.33
N PHE A 71 -1.25 3.72 -13.98
CA PHE A 71 -0.44 4.48 -14.94
C PHE A 71 1.02 4.15 -14.67
N HIS A 72 1.79 3.88 -15.73
CA HIS A 72 3.21 3.55 -15.60
C HIS A 72 4.05 4.54 -16.36
N LYS A 73 5.17 4.94 -15.77
CA LYS A 73 6.16 5.80 -16.42
C LYS A 73 7.53 5.48 -15.85
N GLU A 74 8.42 4.96 -16.70
CA GLU A 74 9.79 4.63 -16.30
C GLU A 74 9.77 3.64 -15.11
N ASN A 75 10.38 3.99 -13.97
CA ASN A 75 10.39 3.15 -12.77
C ASN A 75 9.26 3.48 -11.80
N GLN A 76 8.20 4.11 -12.28
CA GLN A 76 7.10 4.57 -11.43
C GLN A 76 5.77 4.01 -11.89
N THR A 77 4.88 3.80 -10.92
CA THR A 77 3.49 3.40 -11.16
C THR A 77 2.59 4.25 -10.28
N VAL A 78 1.51 4.75 -10.87
CA VAL A 78 0.40 5.35 -10.10
C VAL A 78 -0.75 4.37 -10.14
N VAL A 79 -1.33 4.07 -8.97
CA VAL A 79 -2.53 3.26 -8.85
C VAL A 79 -3.63 4.09 -8.21
N GLU A 80 -4.74 4.23 -8.90
CA GLU A 80 -5.94 4.93 -8.41
C GLU A 80 -6.86 3.91 -7.77
N TRP A 81 -7.43 4.25 -6.59
CA TRP A 81 -8.22 3.29 -5.82
C TRP A 81 -9.33 3.97 -5.02
N TYR A 82 -10.26 3.14 -4.54
CA TYR A 82 -11.26 3.47 -3.52
C TYR A 82 -10.95 2.65 -2.27
N PHE A 83 -11.05 3.27 -1.10
CA PHE A 83 -10.69 2.67 0.19
C PHE A 83 -11.81 2.84 1.21
N LYS A 84 -12.04 1.78 2.01
CA LYS A 84 -12.97 1.83 3.13
C LYS A 84 -12.44 0.96 4.26
N ASN A 85 -12.47 1.50 5.49
CA ASN A 85 -12.09 0.75 6.68
C ASN A 85 -13.15 0.86 7.78
N ALA A 86 -13.04 -0.03 8.76
CA ALA A 86 -13.81 0.04 10.01
C ALA A 86 -12.83 -0.16 11.17
N MET A 87 -12.82 0.77 12.11
CA MET A 87 -11.97 0.70 13.29
C MET A 87 -12.74 0.09 14.46
N ASN A 88 -12.02 -0.52 15.41
CA ASN A 88 -12.62 -1.19 16.57
C ASN A 88 -13.39 -0.22 17.48
N ASP A 89 -13.09 1.08 17.41
CA ASP A 89 -13.81 2.13 18.17
C ASP A 89 -15.11 2.57 17.47
N GLY A 90 -15.46 1.96 16.35
CA GLY A 90 -16.70 2.25 15.61
C GLY A 90 -16.54 3.25 14.48
N ARG A 91 -15.37 3.88 14.32
CA ARG A 91 -15.16 4.78 13.18
C ARG A 91 -15.12 4.01 11.87
N VAL A 92 -15.74 4.59 10.85
CA VAL A 92 -15.69 4.09 9.48
C VAL A 92 -15.20 5.24 8.60
N GLU A 93 -14.18 4.97 7.80
CA GLU A 93 -13.64 5.95 6.86
C GLU A 93 -13.71 5.40 5.46
N GLU A 94 -14.01 6.25 4.50
CA GLU A 94 -13.97 5.88 3.09
C GLU A 94 -13.59 7.08 2.24
N PHE A 95 -12.75 6.86 1.24
CA PHE A 95 -12.31 7.92 0.35
C PHE A 95 -11.67 7.34 -0.91
N ASP A 96 -11.61 8.17 -1.95
CA ASP A 96 -10.84 7.88 -3.16
C ASP A 96 -9.42 8.39 -2.98
N GLY A 97 -8.48 7.77 -3.65
CA GLY A 97 -7.10 8.22 -3.60
C GLY A 97 -6.24 7.55 -4.66
N LEU A 98 -4.95 7.82 -4.55
CA LEU A 98 -3.97 7.15 -5.40
C LEU A 98 -2.67 6.94 -4.64
N SER A 99 -1.86 5.98 -5.10
CA SER A 99 -0.52 5.74 -4.60
C SER A 99 0.48 5.96 -5.72
N LEU A 100 1.57 6.68 -5.40
CA LEU A 100 2.71 6.81 -6.29
C LEU A 100 3.79 5.83 -5.82
N VAL A 101 4.14 4.89 -6.69
CA VAL A 101 5.05 3.79 -6.37
C VAL A 101 6.32 3.94 -7.19
N ARG A 102 7.48 3.87 -6.52
CA ARG A 102 8.78 3.84 -7.19
C ARG A 102 9.39 2.46 -7.00
N TRP A 103 9.82 1.86 -8.11
CA TRP A 103 10.39 0.51 -8.14
C TRP A 103 11.91 0.56 -8.28
N ASN A 104 12.60 -0.44 -7.73
CA ASN A 104 14.00 -0.66 -8.05
C ASN A 104 14.12 -1.58 -9.30
N SER A 105 15.35 -1.84 -9.73
CA SER A 105 15.60 -2.68 -10.92
C SER A 105 15.25 -4.15 -10.70
N ALA A 106 15.17 -4.60 -9.45
CA ALA A 106 14.81 -5.98 -9.11
C ALA A 106 13.30 -6.19 -8.95
N GLY A 107 12.49 -5.14 -9.15
CA GLY A 107 11.04 -5.26 -9.07
C GLY A 107 10.49 -5.16 -7.66
N GLN A 108 11.22 -4.51 -6.76
CA GLN A 108 10.75 -4.25 -5.40
C GLN A 108 10.40 -2.77 -5.23
N ILE A 109 9.49 -2.49 -4.33
CA ILE A 109 9.06 -1.12 -4.03
C ILE A 109 10.13 -0.43 -3.18
N ALA A 110 10.67 0.68 -3.69
CA ALA A 110 11.63 1.53 -2.97
C ALA A 110 10.91 2.63 -2.19
N ARG A 111 9.80 3.14 -2.73
CA ARG A 111 9.01 4.18 -2.09
C ARG A 111 7.56 4.07 -2.53
N LEU A 112 6.65 4.25 -1.61
CA LEU A 112 5.22 4.35 -1.90
C LEU A 112 4.65 5.52 -1.10
N GLN A 113 3.97 6.44 -1.77
CA GLN A 113 3.28 7.54 -1.12
C GLN A 113 1.81 7.55 -1.54
N GLU A 114 0.93 7.60 -0.54
CA GLU A 114 -0.51 7.69 -0.75
C GLU A 114 -0.95 9.14 -0.77
N PHE A 115 -1.95 9.44 -1.61
CA PHE A 115 -2.62 10.72 -1.67
C PHE A 115 -4.12 10.45 -1.55
N GLY A 116 -4.76 11.03 -0.57
CA GLY A 116 -6.19 10.81 -0.31
C GLY A 116 -7.02 12.01 -0.69
N CYS A 117 -8.20 11.74 -1.23
CA CYS A 117 -9.19 12.74 -1.57
C CYS A 117 -10.33 12.65 -0.54
N ASN A 118 -10.20 13.39 0.53
CA ASN A 118 -11.17 13.36 1.64
C ASN A 118 -11.45 14.74 2.21
#